data_2955c7f2c426c4d7567017786641d3c6
#
_entry.id   2955c7f2c426c4d7567017786641d3c6
#
_cell.length_a   1.000
_cell.length_b   1.000
_cell.length_c   1.000
_cell.angle_alpha   90.00
_cell.angle_beta   90.00
_cell.angle_gamma   90.00
#
_symmetry.space_group_name_H-M   'P 1'
#
loop_
_entity.id
_entity.type
_entity.pdbx_description
1 polymer ?
#
loop_
_entity_poly.entity_id
_entity_poly.type
_entity_poly.pdbx_seq_one_letter_code
_entity_poly.pdbx_strand_id
1 'polypeptide(L)'
;RGLACQCTCFECGEAVIARKGEIKEHHFAHASNKVSCTINPESVLHKYAKEVILESMGLMLPALPDSDSEAAWWTFEKLLPEFSLGLIRPDLIGYFDGEPILIEIAVTHFIDAEKLKRIEVFKSKCIEVDLSPLLKSDIAIPSIEAKQQILENLDNRKWIYPLPQEQSTQQEIASTSFEVTTTLPVTPELQNTSPN
;
A
#
# COMPACT_ATOMS: atom_id res chain seq x y z
N ARG A 1 -23.53 -3.69 -31.38
CA ARG A 1 -23.96 -5.07 -31.15
C ARG A 1 -22.88 -6.03 -31.67
N GLY A 2 -22.79 -7.20 -31.11
CA GLY A 2 -21.85 -8.23 -31.52
C GLY A 2 -20.40 -7.87 -31.23
N LEU A 3 -19.45 -8.22 -32.12
CA LEU A 3 -18.01 -7.97 -32.01
C LEU A 3 -17.63 -6.54 -32.40
N ALA A 4 -18.55 -5.67 -32.76
CA ALA A 4 -18.24 -4.31 -33.25
C ALA A 4 -17.55 -3.40 -32.19
N CYS A 5 -17.64 -3.76 -30.90
CA CYS A 5 -16.93 -3.04 -29.84
C CYS A 5 -15.43 -3.36 -29.77
N GLN A 6 -14.98 -4.45 -30.40
CA GLN A 6 -13.64 -5.01 -30.24
C GLN A 6 -13.22 -5.20 -28.76
N CYS A 7 -14.22 -5.42 -27.91
CA CYS A 7 -14.01 -5.59 -26.47
C CYS A 7 -13.43 -6.96 -26.17
N THR A 8 -12.57 -7.01 -25.16
CA THR A 8 -12.02 -8.26 -24.63
C THR A 8 -12.45 -8.48 -23.19
N CYS A 9 -12.46 -9.72 -22.76
CA CYS A 9 -12.70 -10.09 -21.37
C CYS A 9 -11.53 -9.63 -20.51
N PHE A 10 -11.82 -8.90 -19.44
CA PHE A 10 -10.83 -8.39 -18.52
C PHE A 10 -10.07 -9.52 -17.82
N GLU A 11 -10.69 -10.67 -17.59
CA GLU A 11 -10.09 -11.80 -16.90
C GLU A 11 -9.18 -12.64 -17.79
N CYS A 12 -9.67 -13.04 -18.97
CA CYS A 12 -8.95 -14.00 -19.83
C CYS A 12 -8.45 -13.40 -21.15
N GLY A 13 -8.74 -12.12 -21.45
CA GLY A 13 -8.32 -11.45 -22.69
C GLY A 13 -9.07 -11.88 -23.96
N GLU A 14 -9.99 -12.85 -23.87
CA GLU A 14 -10.74 -13.32 -25.03
C GLU A 14 -11.74 -12.27 -25.52
N ALA A 15 -11.97 -12.22 -26.84
CA ALA A 15 -12.97 -11.35 -27.42
C ALA A 15 -14.37 -11.61 -26.85
N VAL A 16 -15.09 -10.56 -26.51
CA VAL A 16 -16.45 -10.65 -26.01
C VAL A 16 -17.45 -9.99 -26.97
N ILE A 17 -18.67 -10.50 -26.94
CA ILE A 17 -19.79 -10.07 -27.76
C ILE A 17 -20.75 -9.29 -26.86
N ALA A 18 -21.07 -8.06 -27.22
CA ALA A 18 -22.10 -7.27 -26.56
C ALA A 18 -23.51 -7.81 -26.95
N ARG A 19 -24.19 -8.40 -25.98
CA ARG A 19 -25.57 -8.89 -26.12
C ARG A 19 -26.52 -7.85 -25.55
N LYS A 20 -27.27 -7.22 -26.45
CA LYS A 20 -28.28 -6.19 -26.14
C LYS A 20 -29.65 -6.69 -26.62
N GLY A 21 -30.25 -7.59 -25.84
CA GLY A 21 -31.59 -8.11 -26.09
C GLY A 21 -32.66 -7.27 -25.38
N GLU A 22 -33.93 -7.42 -25.81
CA GLU A 22 -35.08 -6.72 -25.19
C GLU A 22 -35.56 -7.40 -23.91
N ILE A 23 -35.25 -8.71 -23.75
CA ILE A 23 -35.80 -9.54 -22.66
C ILE A 23 -34.75 -9.74 -21.54
N LYS A 24 -33.46 -9.77 -21.89
CA LYS A 24 -32.38 -9.96 -20.92
C LYS A 24 -31.59 -8.69 -20.77
N GLU A 25 -31.08 -8.45 -19.56
CA GLU A 25 -30.16 -7.36 -19.30
C GLU A 25 -28.99 -7.38 -20.28
N HIS A 26 -28.54 -6.19 -20.63
CA HIS A 26 -27.38 -6.03 -21.50
C HIS A 26 -26.14 -6.60 -20.81
N HIS A 27 -25.47 -7.53 -21.47
CA HIS A 27 -24.26 -8.16 -20.94
C HIS A 27 -23.29 -8.52 -22.05
N PHE A 28 -22.04 -8.80 -21.63
CA PHE A 28 -21.03 -9.36 -22.50
C PHE A 28 -20.98 -10.87 -22.34
N ALA A 29 -20.73 -11.57 -23.44
CA ALA A 29 -20.50 -13.01 -23.47
C ALA A 29 -19.21 -13.28 -24.29
N HIS A 30 -18.43 -14.28 -23.90
CA HIS A 30 -17.29 -14.70 -24.70
C HIS A 30 -17.68 -15.07 -26.12
N ALA A 31 -16.85 -14.71 -27.08
CA ALA A 31 -17.06 -14.99 -28.49
C ALA A 31 -16.97 -16.49 -28.78
N SER A 32 -16.12 -17.23 -28.08
CA SER A 32 -16.01 -18.66 -28.17
C SER A 32 -16.81 -19.33 -27.04
N ASN A 33 -17.47 -20.44 -27.37
CA ASN A 33 -18.17 -21.26 -26.36
C ASN A 33 -17.21 -22.27 -25.68
N LYS A 34 -15.90 -22.16 -25.95
CA LYS A 34 -14.91 -23.17 -25.53
C LYS A 34 -14.19 -22.82 -24.24
N VAL A 35 -14.21 -21.57 -23.85
CA VAL A 35 -13.47 -21.10 -22.67
C VAL A 35 -14.43 -21.03 -21.48
N SER A 36 -14.11 -21.81 -20.44
CA SER A 36 -14.69 -21.62 -19.13
C SER A 36 -13.91 -20.50 -18.44
N CYS A 37 -14.47 -19.31 -18.43
CA CYS A 37 -13.91 -18.18 -17.72
C CYS A 37 -14.81 -17.81 -16.56
N THR A 38 -14.28 -17.88 -15.35
CA THR A 38 -14.95 -17.39 -14.16
C THR A 38 -14.36 -16.00 -13.86
N ILE A 39 -15.20 -14.98 -13.93
CA ILE A 39 -14.79 -13.62 -13.57
C ILE A 39 -14.55 -13.58 -12.06
N ASN A 40 -13.35 -13.20 -11.69
CA ASN A 40 -13.00 -12.91 -10.30
C ASN A 40 -13.10 -11.39 -10.07
N PRO A 41 -14.07 -10.91 -9.25
CA PRO A 41 -14.25 -9.48 -8.98
C PRO A 41 -12.99 -8.79 -8.43
N GLU A 42 -12.21 -9.51 -7.62
CA GLU A 42 -10.91 -9.02 -7.12
C GLU A 42 -9.93 -8.74 -8.27
N SER A 43 -9.72 -9.72 -9.16
CA SER A 43 -8.83 -9.56 -10.32
C SER A 43 -9.29 -8.42 -11.23
N VAL A 44 -10.60 -8.29 -11.44
CA VAL A 44 -11.18 -7.22 -12.27
C VAL A 44 -10.91 -5.86 -11.64
N LEU A 45 -11.17 -5.70 -10.34
CA LEU A 45 -10.95 -4.44 -9.63
C LEU A 45 -9.47 -4.06 -9.63
N HIS A 46 -8.58 -5.02 -9.35
CA HIS A 46 -7.15 -4.80 -9.34
C HIS A 46 -6.61 -4.35 -10.72
N LYS A 47 -7.02 -5.03 -11.80
CA LYS A 47 -6.64 -4.65 -13.17
C LYS A 47 -7.22 -3.29 -13.56
N TYR A 48 -8.48 -3.04 -13.24
CA TYR A 48 -9.14 -1.77 -13.52
C TYR A 48 -8.46 -0.61 -12.80
N ALA A 49 -8.08 -0.79 -11.54
CA ALA A 49 -7.37 0.24 -10.79
C ALA A 49 -6.02 0.57 -11.44
N LYS A 50 -5.25 -0.43 -11.86
CA LYS A 50 -4.00 -0.20 -12.59
C LYS A 50 -4.22 0.60 -13.87
N GLU A 51 -5.22 0.23 -14.68
CA GLU A 51 -5.53 0.97 -15.92
C GLU A 51 -5.94 2.41 -15.63
N VAL A 52 -6.81 2.62 -14.65
CA VAL A 52 -7.27 3.97 -14.26
C VAL A 52 -6.11 4.86 -13.84
N ILE A 53 -5.17 4.35 -13.04
CA ILE A 53 -4.00 5.11 -12.60
C ILE A 53 -3.05 5.37 -13.77
N LEU A 54 -2.81 4.38 -14.64
CA LEU A 54 -1.98 4.52 -15.84
C LEU A 54 -2.55 5.56 -16.81
N GLU A 55 -3.86 5.53 -17.08
CA GLU A 55 -4.53 6.51 -17.95
C GLU A 55 -4.48 7.94 -17.39
N SER A 56 -4.63 8.06 -16.07
CA SER A 56 -4.67 9.36 -15.39
C SER A 56 -3.29 9.96 -15.17
N MET A 57 -2.23 9.17 -15.31
CA MET A 57 -0.85 9.56 -15.05
C MET A 57 -0.68 10.26 -13.71
N GLY A 58 -1.53 9.93 -12.74
CA GLY A 58 -1.52 10.61 -11.45
C GLY A 58 -2.45 9.97 -10.43
N LEU A 59 -2.28 10.40 -9.19
CA LEU A 59 -2.99 9.89 -8.03
C LEU A 59 -2.99 10.94 -6.93
N MET A 60 -4.12 11.11 -6.23
CA MET A 60 -4.15 11.90 -5.01
C MET A 60 -3.38 11.13 -3.92
N LEU A 61 -2.38 11.72 -3.29
CA LEU A 61 -1.60 11.11 -2.24
C LEU A 61 -1.73 11.88 -0.93
N PRO A 62 -1.77 11.17 0.22
CA PRO A 62 -1.77 11.82 1.52
C PRO A 62 -0.44 12.53 1.79
N ALA A 63 -0.43 13.43 2.75
CA ALA A 63 0.79 14.03 3.26
C ALA A 63 1.88 12.97 3.52
N LEU A 64 3.12 13.29 3.21
CA LEU A 64 4.24 12.43 3.56
C LEU A 64 4.40 12.38 5.09
N PRO A 65 4.62 11.21 5.67
CA PRO A 65 4.92 11.10 7.10
C PRO A 65 6.07 12.00 7.51
N ASP A 66 5.96 12.61 8.69
CA ASP A 66 7.01 13.44 9.31
C ASP A 66 7.49 14.62 8.43
N SER A 67 6.60 15.16 7.60
CA SER A 67 6.88 16.32 6.76
C SER A 67 5.76 17.36 6.88
N ASP A 68 6.07 18.59 6.52
CA ASP A 68 5.10 19.69 6.42
C ASP A 68 4.29 19.66 5.11
N SER A 69 4.34 18.54 4.38
CA SER A 69 3.59 18.38 3.12
C SER A 69 2.09 18.23 3.40
N GLU A 70 1.29 18.63 2.43
CA GLU A 70 -0.15 18.40 2.44
C GLU A 70 -0.52 17.28 1.47
N ALA A 71 -1.74 16.75 1.60
CA ALA A 71 -2.30 15.84 0.62
C ALA A 71 -2.43 16.57 -0.73
N ALA A 72 -1.95 15.95 -1.79
CA ALA A 72 -1.90 16.57 -3.11
C ALA A 72 -2.07 15.55 -4.24
N TRP A 73 -2.49 16.05 -5.40
CA TRP A 73 -2.44 15.28 -6.63
C TRP A 73 -0.99 15.21 -7.14
N TRP A 74 -0.46 13.99 -7.26
CA TRP A 74 0.86 13.75 -7.82
C TRP A 74 0.74 13.30 -9.27
N THR A 75 1.25 14.11 -10.18
CA THR A 75 1.34 13.76 -11.60
C THR A 75 2.67 13.12 -11.88
N PHE A 76 2.63 11.88 -12.36
CA PHE A 76 3.84 11.10 -12.63
C PHE A 76 4.38 11.41 -14.03
N GLU A 77 5.68 11.57 -14.13
CA GLU A 77 6.41 11.72 -15.42
C GLU A 77 6.35 10.43 -16.24
N LYS A 78 6.31 9.30 -15.53
CA LYS A 78 6.28 7.96 -16.09
C LYS A 78 5.61 7.01 -15.11
N LEU A 79 4.84 6.07 -15.65
CA LEU A 79 4.28 4.94 -14.89
C LEU A 79 4.68 3.63 -15.57
N LEU A 80 5.17 2.68 -14.80
CA LEU A 80 5.57 1.35 -15.25
C LEU A 80 4.74 0.29 -14.51
N PRO A 81 3.89 -0.46 -15.19
CA PRO A 81 3.15 -1.55 -14.57
C PRO A 81 4.06 -2.77 -14.39
N GLU A 82 3.92 -3.43 -13.25
CA GLU A 82 4.52 -4.73 -12.94
C GLU A 82 6.02 -4.86 -13.26
N PHE A 83 6.74 -3.76 -13.17
CA PHE A 83 8.17 -3.75 -13.45
C PHE A 83 8.97 -4.24 -12.24
N SER A 84 9.86 -5.21 -12.45
CA SER A 84 10.67 -5.78 -11.38
C SER A 84 11.89 -4.92 -11.07
N LEU A 85 12.03 -4.54 -9.80
CA LEU A 85 13.20 -3.87 -9.24
C LEU A 85 13.94 -4.86 -8.31
N GLY A 86 14.80 -5.69 -8.88
CA GLY A 86 15.50 -6.71 -8.12
C GLY A 86 14.52 -7.72 -7.49
N LEU A 87 14.40 -7.69 -6.16
CA LEU A 87 13.52 -8.59 -5.40
C LEU A 87 12.10 -8.05 -5.18
N ILE A 88 11.79 -6.86 -5.69
CA ILE A 88 10.48 -6.23 -5.56
C ILE A 88 9.82 -6.13 -6.92
N ARG A 89 8.55 -6.50 -6.99
CA ARG A 89 7.70 -6.28 -8.16
C ARG A 89 6.41 -5.62 -7.69
N PRO A 90 6.37 -4.27 -7.66
CA PRO A 90 5.17 -3.54 -7.32
C PRO A 90 4.15 -3.59 -8.46
N ASP A 91 2.90 -3.26 -8.14
CA ASP A 91 1.85 -3.16 -9.15
C ASP A 91 2.15 -2.05 -10.16
N LEU A 92 2.59 -0.89 -9.66
CA LEU A 92 3.03 0.24 -10.48
C LEU A 92 4.28 0.89 -9.87
N ILE A 93 5.12 1.46 -10.72
CA ILE A 93 6.19 2.36 -10.33
C ILE A 93 5.92 3.69 -11.00
N GLY A 94 5.63 4.72 -10.20
CA GLY A 94 5.55 6.11 -10.65
C GLY A 94 6.87 6.82 -10.47
N TYR A 95 7.18 7.74 -11.37
CA TYR A 95 8.32 8.65 -11.22
C TYR A 95 7.81 10.06 -10.99
N PHE A 96 8.25 10.68 -9.91
CA PHE A 96 7.90 12.04 -9.53
C PHE A 96 9.17 12.78 -9.10
N ASP A 97 9.47 13.89 -9.75
CA ASP A 97 10.74 14.64 -9.61
C ASP A 97 11.98 13.72 -9.79
N GLY A 98 11.88 12.79 -10.76
CA GLY A 98 12.93 11.83 -11.05
C GLY A 98 13.06 10.66 -10.04
N GLU A 99 12.33 10.69 -8.92
CA GLU A 99 12.37 9.68 -7.87
C GLU A 99 11.29 8.60 -8.07
N PRO A 100 11.63 7.32 -7.89
CA PRO A 100 10.65 6.24 -7.99
C PRO A 100 9.74 6.18 -6.76
N ILE A 101 8.46 5.95 -7.01
CA ILE A 101 7.43 5.71 -6.00
C ILE A 101 6.76 4.41 -6.33
N LEU A 102 6.77 3.48 -5.38
CA LEU A 102 6.11 2.19 -5.51
C LEU A 102 4.63 2.35 -5.14
N ILE A 103 3.76 1.85 -5.99
CA ILE A 103 2.31 1.87 -5.77
C ILE A 103 1.83 0.43 -5.75
N GLU A 104 1.23 0.04 -4.62
CA GLU A 104 0.65 -1.27 -4.39
C GLU A 104 -0.86 -1.15 -4.29
N ILE A 105 -1.59 -2.03 -4.94
CA ILE A 105 -3.04 -2.06 -4.96
C ILE A 105 -3.51 -3.27 -4.20
N ALA A 106 -4.07 -3.05 -3.00
CA ALA A 106 -4.62 -4.10 -2.16
C ALA A 106 -6.13 -4.23 -2.40
N VAL A 107 -6.61 -5.42 -2.73
CA VAL A 107 -8.05 -5.71 -2.83
C VAL A 107 -8.44 -6.71 -1.75
N THR A 108 -7.77 -7.86 -1.66
CA THR A 108 -7.93 -8.86 -0.60
C THR A 108 -6.60 -9.24 0.02
N HIS A 109 -5.50 -8.98 -0.68
CA HIS A 109 -4.14 -9.24 -0.20
C HIS A 109 -3.41 -7.92 0.01
N PHE A 110 -2.90 -7.74 1.21
CA PHE A 110 -2.14 -6.57 1.64
C PHE A 110 -0.64 -6.88 1.66
N ILE A 111 0.18 -5.83 1.75
CA ILE A 111 1.62 -5.99 1.89
C ILE A 111 1.92 -6.78 3.16
N ASP A 112 2.60 -7.91 3.00
CA ASP A 112 3.05 -8.75 4.10
C ASP A 112 4.40 -8.27 4.68
N ALA A 113 4.79 -8.88 5.82
CA ALA A 113 6.03 -8.52 6.51
C ALA A 113 7.29 -8.78 5.68
N GLU A 114 7.27 -9.74 4.75
CA GLU A 114 8.41 -10.04 3.89
C GLU A 114 8.56 -8.97 2.81
N LYS A 115 7.46 -8.60 2.15
CA LYS A 115 7.44 -7.53 1.14
C LYS A 115 7.81 -6.18 1.77
N LEU A 116 7.31 -5.91 2.99
CA LEU A 116 7.65 -4.70 3.74
C LEU A 116 9.17 -4.59 3.94
N LYS A 117 9.83 -5.64 4.45
CA LYS A 117 11.28 -5.64 4.65
C LYS A 117 12.05 -5.36 3.36
N ARG A 118 11.59 -5.88 2.23
CA ARG A 118 12.22 -5.61 0.91
C ARG A 118 12.07 -4.15 0.52
N ILE A 119 10.89 -3.55 0.76
CA ILE A 119 10.62 -2.13 0.50
C ILE A 119 11.53 -1.25 1.35
N GLU A 120 11.68 -1.55 2.64
CA GLU A 120 12.55 -0.84 3.57
C GLU A 120 14.02 -0.86 3.13
N VAL A 121 14.50 -2.02 2.64
CA VAL A 121 15.87 -2.15 2.10
C VAL A 121 16.04 -1.31 0.82
N PHE A 122 15.03 -1.26 -0.01
CA PHE A 122 15.06 -0.48 -1.26
C PHE A 122 14.97 1.04 -1.03
N LYS A 123 14.41 1.46 0.11
CA LYS A 123 14.29 2.87 0.56
C LYS A 123 13.56 3.80 -0.43
N SER A 124 12.70 3.25 -1.28
CA SER A 124 11.83 4.08 -2.13
C SER A 124 10.49 4.30 -1.46
N LYS A 125 9.93 5.49 -1.67
CA LYS A 125 8.55 5.77 -1.23
C LYS A 125 7.62 4.67 -1.73
N CYS A 126 6.76 4.19 -0.86
CA CYS A 126 5.79 3.15 -1.19
C CYS A 126 4.43 3.50 -0.56
N ILE A 127 3.40 3.49 -1.39
CA ILE A 127 2.01 3.72 -1.00
C ILE A 127 1.19 2.46 -1.27
N GLU A 128 0.35 2.06 -0.33
CA GLU A 128 -0.66 1.02 -0.52
C GLU A 128 -2.04 1.67 -0.68
N VAL A 129 -2.76 1.28 -1.72
CA VAL A 129 -4.13 1.71 -2.01
C VAL A 129 -5.07 0.55 -1.70
N ASP A 130 -5.83 0.66 -0.61
CA ASP A 130 -6.80 -0.34 -0.17
C ASP A 130 -8.13 -0.18 -0.90
N LEU A 131 -8.43 -1.09 -1.81
CA LEU A 131 -9.68 -1.14 -2.55
C LEU A 131 -10.66 -2.19 -2.00
N SER A 132 -10.38 -2.80 -0.86
CA SER A 132 -11.30 -3.76 -0.25
C SER A 132 -12.67 -3.17 0.11
N PRO A 133 -12.79 -1.88 0.49
CA PRO A 133 -14.11 -1.26 0.67
C PRO A 133 -14.89 -1.15 -0.65
N LEU A 134 -14.19 -0.82 -1.75
CA LEU A 134 -14.80 -0.71 -3.07
C LEU A 134 -15.32 -2.07 -3.58
N LEU A 135 -14.54 -3.15 -3.33
CA LEU A 135 -14.97 -4.51 -3.67
C LEU A 135 -16.27 -4.92 -2.95
N LYS A 136 -16.48 -4.41 -1.74
CA LYS A 136 -17.65 -4.73 -0.90
C LYS A 136 -18.82 -3.77 -1.10
N SER A 137 -18.65 -2.73 -1.90
CA SER A 137 -19.70 -1.75 -2.20
C SER A 137 -20.57 -2.16 -3.37
N ASP A 138 -21.69 -1.45 -3.55
CA ASP A 138 -22.59 -1.60 -4.71
C ASP A 138 -22.15 -0.76 -5.91
N ILE A 139 -20.96 -0.14 -5.86
CA ILE A 139 -20.41 0.69 -6.93
C ILE A 139 -20.03 -0.20 -8.11
N ALA A 140 -20.63 0.08 -9.27
CA ALA A 140 -20.34 -0.67 -10.48
C ALA A 140 -18.90 -0.46 -10.97
N ILE A 141 -18.26 -1.53 -11.42
CA ILE A 141 -16.89 -1.50 -11.97
C ILE A 141 -16.97 -2.03 -13.42
N PRO A 142 -16.58 -1.23 -14.42
CA PRO A 142 -16.10 0.16 -14.34
C PRO A 142 -17.23 1.19 -14.18
N SER A 143 -16.93 2.31 -13.50
CA SER A 143 -17.80 3.49 -13.43
C SER A 143 -16.98 4.76 -13.12
N ILE A 144 -17.59 5.93 -13.29
CA ILE A 144 -16.98 7.22 -12.92
C ILE A 144 -16.74 7.26 -11.40
N GLU A 145 -17.69 6.77 -10.62
CA GLU A 145 -17.61 6.71 -9.17
C GLU A 145 -16.46 5.81 -8.70
N ALA A 146 -16.33 4.61 -9.27
CA ALA A 146 -15.21 3.74 -9.00
C ALA A 146 -13.87 4.38 -9.38
N LYS A 147 -13.80 5.11 -10.50
CA LYS A 147 -12.61 5.85 -10.91
C LYS A 147 -12.23 6.92 -9.90
N GLN A 148 -13.20 7.67 -9.38
CA GLN A 148 -12.97 8.68 -8.35
C GLN A 148 -12.46 8.04 -7.05
N GLN A 149 -13.06 6.94 -6.60
CA GLN A 149 -12.62 6.21 -5.41
C GLN A 149 -11.16 5.73 -5.55
N ILE A 150 -10.77 5.28 -6.74
CA ILE A 150 -9.42 4.82 -7.02
C ILE A 150 -8.43 5.99 -7.05
N LEU A 151 -8.79 7.13 -7.62
CA LEU A 151 -7.86 8.22 -7.87
C LEU A 151 -7.78 9.24 -6.73
N GLU A 152 -8.89 9.50 -6.03
CA GLU A 152 -9.02 10.68 -5.19
C GLU A 152 -9.25 10.37 -3.69
N ASN A 153 -9.76 9.17 -3.34
CA ASN A 153 -10.09 8.85 -1.96
C ASN A 153 -8.82 8.67 -1.12
N LEU A 154 -8.57 9.60 -0.19
CA LEU A 154 -7.42 9.57 0.71
C LEU A 154 -7.56 8.57 1.86
N ASP A 155 -8.79 8.21 2.24
CA ASP A 155 -9.05 7.32 3.36
C ASP A 155 -8.64 5.86 3.09
N ASN A 156 -8.45 5.53 1.81
CA ASN A 156 -8.05 4.19 1.39
C ASN A 156 -6.54 4.05 1.13
N ARG A 157 -5.70 5.00 1.61
CA ARG A 157 -4.28 5.05 1.29
C ARG A 157 -3.42 5.23 2.51
N LYS A 158 -2.33 4.50 2.54
CA LYS A 158 -1.32 4.67 3.58
C LYS A 158 0.08 4.55 3.01
N TRP A 159 0.98 5.38 3.51
CA TRP A 159 2.40 5.20 3.25
C TRP A 159 2.89 3.92 3.94
N ILE A 160 3.53 3.07 3.17
CA ILE A 160 4.23 1.89 3.65
C ILE A 160 5.69 2.24 3.92
N TYR A 161 6.24 3.16 3.15
CA TYR A 161 7.56 3.73 3.35
C TYR A 161 7.58 5.17 2.79
N PRO A 162 8.15 6.16 3.50
CA PRO A 162 8.68 6.03 4.86
C PRO A 162 7.59 5.68 5.86
N LEU A 163 7.96 4.93 6.89
CA LEU A 163 7.05 4.66 8.01
C LEU A 163 6.89 5.93 8.83
N PRO A 164 5.67 6.27 9.29
CA PRO A 164 5.47 7.30 10.30
C PRO A 164 6.34 6.98 11.52
N GLN A 165 7.10 7.94 12.03
CA GLN A 165 7.80 7.74 13.30
C GLN A 165 6.72 7.64 14.38
N GLU A 166 6.62 6.47 15.02
CA GLU A 166 5.84 6.37 16.25
C GLU A 166 6.41 7.41 17.20
N GLN A 167 5.57 8.34 17.63
CA GLN A 167 5.94 9.28 18.69
C GLN A 167 6.32 8.40 19.87
N SER A 168 7.61 8.21 20.05
CA SER A 168 8.18 7.57 21.23
C SER A 168 7.72 8.43 22.40
N THR A 169 6.65 8.00 23.06
CA THR A 169 6.28 8.52 24.36
C THR A 169 7.49 8.21 25.22
N GLN A 170 8.39 9.20 25.33
CA GLN A 170 9.42 9.21 26.36
C GLN A 170 8.66 9.21 27.68
N GLN A 171 8.40 8.01 28.19
CA GLN A 171 8.26 7.85 29.62
C GLN A 171 9.60 8.27 30.19
N GLU A 172 9.68 9.52 30.65
CA GLU A 172 10.65 9.95 31.61
C GLU A 172 10.57 8.94 32.76
N ILE A 173 11.51 8.00 32.75
CA ILE A 173 11.85 7.25 33.93
C ILE A 173 12.44 8.31 34.85
N ALA A 174 11.59 8.86 35.72
CA ALA A 174 12.04 9.67 36.84
C ALA A 174 13.14 8.87 37.53
N SER A 175 14.35 9.30 37.32
CA SER A 175 15.55 8.83 38.04
C SER A 175 15.34 9.18 39.50
N THR A 176 14.80 8.21 40.23
CA THR A 176 14.83 8.21 41.69
C THR A 176 16.28 8.05 42.05
N SER A 177 16.91 9.19 42.37
CA SER A 177 18.24 9.23 42.97
C SER A 177 18.18 8.53 44.32
N PHE A 178 18.64 7.28 44.35
CA PHE A 178 18.95 6.61 45.57
C PHE A 178 20.27 7.22 46.09
N GLU A 179 20.16 8.06 47.12
CA GLU A 179 21.28 8.44 47.95
C GLU A 179 21.80 7.19 48.69
N VAL A 180 22.89 6.64 48.21
CA VAL A 180 23.66 5.62 48.94
C VAL A 180 24.44 6.32 50.02
N THR A 181 23.93 6.33 51.25
CA THR A 181 24.65 6.72 52.43
C THR A 181 25.70 5.64 52.72
N THR A 182 26.94 5.90 52.34
CA THR A 182 28.09 5.03 52.62
C THR A 182 28.53 5.29 54.06
N THR A 183 28.07 4.48 55.01
CA THR A 183 28.65 4.37 56.34
C THR A 183 29.86 3.46 56.26
N LEU A 184 31.05 4.02 56.40
CA LEU A 184 32.31 3.28 56.56
C LEU A 184 32.34 2.56 57.92
N PRO A 185 32.73 1.30 57.96
CA PRO A 185 32.94 0.62 59.24
C PRO A 185 34.26 1.08 59.86
N VAL A 186 34.22 1.50 61.12
CA VAL A 186 35.37 1.84 61.96
C VAL A 186 36.12 0.55 62.30
N THR A 187 37.38 0.49 61.96
CA THR A 187 38.30 -0.60 62.34
C THR A 187 38.69 -0.44 63.78
N PRO A 188 38.64 -1.49 64.62
CA PRO A 188 39.18 -1.43 65.98
C PRO A 188 40.70 -1.59 65.97
N GLU A 189 41.37 -0.70 66.72
CA GLU A 189 42.77 -0.67 66.99
C GLU A 189 43.22 -1.94 67.79
N LEU A 190 44.18 -2.66 67.27
CA LEU A 190 44.87 -3.75 67.97
C LEU A 190 45.95 -3.18 68.92
N GLN A 191 45.63 -3.27 70.18
CA GLN A 191 46.64 -3.01 71.21
C GLN A 191 47.74 -4.10 71.23
N ASN A 192 48.93 -3.64 71.04
CA ASN A 192 50.14 -4.43 71.09
C ASN A 192 50.55 -4.59 72.56
N THR A 193 50.48 -5.78 73.09
CA THR A 193 51.13 -6.13 74.37
C THR A 193 52.16 -7.22 74.12
N SER A 194 53.46 -6.82 74.19
CA SER A 194 54.52 -7.77 74.32
C SER A 194 54.67 -8.19 75.79
N PRO A 195 55.03 -9.45 76.08
CA PRO A 195 55.81 -9.80 77.28
C PRO A 195 57.15 -10.41 76.93
N ASN A 196 58.05 -10.06 77.67
CA ASN A 196 59.25 -10.72 78.23
C ASN A 196 59.77 -11.97 77.49
#